data_e21f924c4dfe2b3d3c047fa187f364fd
#
_entry.id   e21f924c4dfe2b3d3c047fa187f364fd
#
_cell.length_a   1.000
_cell.length_b   1.000
_cell.length_c   1.000
_cell.angle_alpha   90.00
_cell.angle_beta   90.00
_cell.angle_gamma   90.00
#
_symmetry.space_group_name_H-M   'P 1'
#
loop_
_entity.id
_entity.type
_entity.pdbx_description
1 polymer ?
#
loop_
_entity_poly.entity_id
_entity_poly.type
_entity_poly.pdbx_seq_one_letter_code
_entity_poly.pdbx_strand_id
1 'polypeptide(L)'
;MCGIVGRVGSRLVEESGILRMCDAIRHRGPDDWGTFVEGGAGLGMRRLSIIDLAGGDQPIYGEDRSCAVILNGEIYNFHELQRDLAARGHAFKTRSDTESIVHAYEEWGLDCVTRLRGMFAFALWDESRRRLILARDRAGKKPL
;
A
#
# COMPACT_ATOMS: atom_id res chain seq x y z
N MET A 1 -11.15 10.75 1.33
CA MET A 1 -10.18 10.06 0.44
C MET A 1 -8.85 9.96 1.19
N CYS A 2 -8.22 8.80 1.16
CA CYS A 2 -6.92 8.58 1.81
C CYS A 2 -5.81 9.51 1.28
N GLY A 3 -4.72 9.57 1.98
CA GLY A 3 -3.50 10.23 1.55
C GLY A 3 -2.30 9.35 1.86
N ILE A 4 -1.30 9.38 1.02
CA ILE A 4 -0.05 8.64 1.20
C ILE A 4 1.14 9.59 1.21
N VAL A 5 2.14 9.26 1.99
CA VAL A 5 3.42 9.97 2.08
C VAL A 5 4.55 8.97 2.13
N GLY A 6 5.75 9.39 1.79
CA GLY A 6 6.91 8.53 1.92
C GLY A 6 8.22 9.28 1.73
N ARG A 7 9.27 8.67 2.25
CA ARG A 7 10.65 9.11 2.08
C ARG A 7 11.54 7.89 1.92
N VAL A 8 12.41 7.94 0.92
CA VAL A 8 13.48 6.94 0.72
C VAL A 8 14.79 7.65 0.48
N GLY A 9 15.86 7.18 1.07
CA GLY A 9 17.19 7.77 0.93
C GLY A 9 18.29 6.92 1.53
N SER A 10 19.51 7.41 1.46
CA SER A 10 20.71 6.75 2.01
C SER A 10 20.88 6.89 3.53
N ARG A 11 20.13 7.81 4.15
CA ARG A 11 20.14 8.01 5.60
C ARG A 11 18.94 7.30 6.22
N LEU A 12 19.09 6.92 7.49
CA LEU A 12 17.97 6.38 8.29
C LEU A 12 16.78 7.35 8.25
N VAL A 13 15.60 6.79 8.11
CA VAL A 13 14.34 7.53 8.20
C VAL A 13 13.84 7.43 9.63
N GLU A 14 13.55 8.57 10.24
CA GLU A 14 12.91 8.62 11.55
C GLU A 14 11.39 8.60 11.39
N GLU A 15 10.73 7.76 12.18
CA GLU A 15 9.27 7.65 12.19
C GLU A 15 8.59 8.99 12.49
N SER A 16 9.17 9.78 13.38
CA SER A 16 8.69 11.14 13.69
C SER A 16 8.57 12.04 12.46
N GLY A 17 9.47 11.84 11.46
CA GLY A 17 9.42 12.54 10.19
C GLY A 17 8.22 12.11 9.35
N ILE A 18 7.96 10.82 9.26
CA ILE A 18 6.80 10.26 8.53
C ILE A 18 5.49 10.69 9.22
N LEU A 19 5.44 10.66 10.54
CA LEU A 19 4.28 11.13 11.31
C LEU A 19 3.94 12.59 11.00
N ARG A 20 4.93 13.49 10.99
CA ARG A 20 4.71 14.90 10.61
C ARG A 20 4.20 15.05 9.17
N MET A 21 4.66 14.21 8.23
CA MET A 21 4.14 14.20 6.87
C MET A 21 2.68 13.71 6.85
N CYS A 22 2.34 12.68 7.62
CA CYS A 22 0.95 12.22 7.78
C CYS A 22 0.06 13.31 8.36
N ASP A 23 0.53 14.04 9.37
CA ASP A 23 -0.25 15.12 9.98
C ASP A 23 -0.53 16.26 9.00
N ALA A 24 0.41 16.59 8.13
CA ALA A 24 0.20 17.60 7.09
C ALA A 24 -0.94 17.24 6.10
N ILE A 25 -1.21 15.94 5.91
CA ILE A 25 -2.28 15.44 5.04
C ILE A 25 -3.49 14.88 5.81
N ARG A 26 -3.63 15.18 7.11
CA ARG A 26 -4.71 14.67 7.97
C ARG A 26 -6.11 14.91 7.38
N HIS A 27 -6.29 16.05 6.70
CA HIS A 27 -7.56 16.39 6.02
C HIS A 27 -7.96 15.37 4.94
N ARG A 28 -7.04 14.57 4.42
CA ARG A 28 -7.29 13.54 3.41
C ARG A 28 -7.92 12.28 4.00
N GLY A 29 -7.53 11.93 5.23
CA GLY A 29 -8.00 10.74 5.90
C GLY A 29 -7.99 10.94 7.41
N PRO A 30 -9.11 11.41 7.98
CA PRO A 30 -9.18 11.75 9.41
C PRO A 30 -9.33 10.53 10.32
N ASP A 31 -9.77 9.37 9.79
CA ASP A 31 -10.25 8.26 10.61
C ASP A 31 -9.11 7.46 11.23
N ASP A 32 -8.04 7.22 10.46
CA ASP A 32 -6.93 6.41 10.91
C ASP A 32 -5.62 6.80 10.21
N TRP A 33 -4.51 6.24 10.68
CA TRP A 33 -3.19 6.44 10.11
C TRP A 33 -2.30 5.22 10.38
N GLY A 34 -1.27 5.07 9.57
CA GLY A 34 -0.26 4.04 9.80
C GLY A 34 1.07 4.41 9.17
N THR A 35 2.14 3.88 9.73
CA THR A 35 3.50 4.11 9.28
C THR A 35 4.25 2.79 9.12
N PHE A 36 5.19 2.79 8.19
CA PHE A 36 6.24 1.80 8.03
C PHE A 36 7.57 2.56 8.01
N VAL A 37 8.53 2.11 8.78
CA VAL A 37 9.89 2.66 8.76
C VAL A 37 10.88 1.52 8.89
N GLU A 38 11.77 1.40 7.91
CA GLU A 38 12.87 0.45 7.92
C GLU A 38 14.08 1.02 7.19
N GLY A 39 15.19 1.13 7.91
CA GLY A 39 16.43 1.64 7.36
C GLY A 39 16.27 3.04 6.74
N GLY A 40 16.52 3.12 5.43
CA GLY A 40 16.41 4.36 4.64
C GLY A 40 15.03 4.55 4.00
N ALA A 41 14.03 3.73 4.32
CA ALA A 41 12.68 3.83 3.78
C ALA A 41 11.66 4.12 4.87
N GLY A 42 10.71 4.99 4.58
CA GLY A 42 9.55 5.26 5.41
C GLY A 42 8.35 5.58 4.55
N LEU A 43 7.24 4.92 4.86
CA LEU A 43 5.93 5.13 4.23
C LEU A 43 4.93 5.50 5.31
N GLY A 44 3.95 6.31 4.96
CA GLY A 44 2.87 6.67 5.85
C GLY A 44 1.58 6.94 5.11
N MET A 45 0.46 6.72 5.78
CA MET A 45 -0.83 6.96 5.19
C MET A 45 -1.81 7.56 6.19
N ARG A 46 -2.78 8.30 5.65
CA ARG A 46 -3.98 8.76 6.35
C ARG A 46 -5.18 8.11 5.69
N ARG A 47 -6.01 7.45 6.50
CA ARG A 47 -7.12 6.63 6.03
C ARG A 47 -8.45 7.35 6.19
N LEU A 48 -9.26 7.28 5.13
CA LEU A 48 -10.70 7.39 5.20
C LEU A 48 -11.24 5.97 5.05
N SER A 49 -11.80 5.42 6.12
CA SER A 49 -12.19 4.01 6.19
C SER A 49 -13.48 3.75 5.42
N ILE A 50 -13.39 2.99 4.31
CA ILE A 50 -14.53 2.66 3.43
C ILE A 50 -14.68 1.15 3.31
N ILE A 51 -13.58 0.43 3.07
CA ILE A 51 -13.54 -1.03 2.91
C ILE A 51 -12.78 -1.63 4.08
N ASP A 52 -13.29 -2.75 4.61
CA ASP A 52 -12.73 -3.48 5.75
C ASP A 52 -12.38 -2.56 6.93
N LEU A 53 -13.44 -2.07 7.60
CA LEU A 53 -13.32 -1.12 8.71
C LEU A 53 -12.46 -1.65 9.86
N ALA A 54 -12.44 -2.98 10.06
CA ALA A 54 -11.80 -3.62 11.20
C ALA A 54 -10.42 -4.24 10.88
N GLY A 55 -10.11 -4.53 9.59
CA GLY A 55 -8.91 -5.28 9.22
C GLY A 55 -8.07 -4.63 8.11
N GLY A 56 -8.55 -3.55 7.51
CA GLY A 56 -7.88 -2.88 6.40
C GLY A 56 -6.85 -1.82 6.82
N ASP A 57 -6.30 -1.92 8.02
CA ASP A 57 -5.28 -0.98 8.49
C ASP A 57 -4.01 -1.11 7.66
N GLN A 58 -3.49 0.03 7.27
CA GLN A 58 -2.29 0.10 6.42
C GLN A 58 -1.12 0.69 7.22
N PRO A 59 0.11 0.32 6.89
CA PRO A 59 0.56 -0.49 5.75
C PRO A 59 0.18 -1.97 5.85
N ILE A 60 -0.14 -2.59 4.71
CA ILE A 60 -0.33 -4.05 4.61
C ILE A 60 0.98 -4.68 4.15
N TYR A 61 1.30 -5.83 4.73
CA TYR A 61 2.55 -6.55 4.52
C TYR A 61 2.34 -7.82 3.73
N GLY A 62 3.37 -8.22 2.97
CA GLY A 62 3.46 -9.54 2.38
C GLY A 62 3.56 -10.66 3.42
N GLU A 63 3.57 -11.90 2.95
CA GLU A 63 3.51 -13.07 3.81
C GLU A 63 4.73 -13.18 4.74
N ASP A 64 5.91 -12.91 4.21
CA ASP A 64 7.19 -12.92 4.92
C ASP A 64 7.58 -11.54 5.49
N ARG A 65 6.72 -10.53 5.33
CA ARG A 65 6.91 -9.13 5.69
C ARG A 65 8.05 -8.42 4.95
N SER A 66 8.57 -9.01 3.88
CA SER A 66 9.61 -8.36 3.04
C SER A 66 9.07 -7.20 2.20
N CYS A 67 7.74 -7.13 2.03
CA CYS A 67 7.06 -6.06 1.32
C CYS A 67 6.04 -5.35 2.20
N ALA A 68 5.93 -4.04 2.03
CA ALA A 68 4.91 -3.21 2.69
C ALA A 68 4.25 -2.30 1.66
N VAL A 69 2.91 -2.21 1.67
CA VAL A 69 2.14 -1.39 0.72
C VAL A 69 1.20 -0.43 1.45
N ILE A 70 1.10 0.78 0.90
CA ILE A 70 0.08 1.78 1.25
C ILE A 70 -0.68 2.21 0.01
N LEU A 71 -1.99 2.40 0.12
CA LEU A 71 -2.90 2.68 -0.98
C LEU A 71 -3.77 3.90 -0.70
N ASN A 72 -3.81 4.82 -1.65
CA ASN A 72 -4.87 5.81 -1.79
C ASN A 72 -5.74 5.44 -2.98
N GLY A 73 -6.84 4.74 -2.75
CA GLY A 73 -7.70 4.30 -3.83
C GLY A 73 -8.55 3.11 -3.51
N GLU A 74 -8.92 2.41 -4.57
CA GLU A 74 -9.75 1.21 -4.52
C GLU A 74 -9.44 0.32 -5.71
N ILE A 75 -9.19 -0.97 -5.46
CA ILE A 75 -8.95 -2.00 -6.48
C ILE A 75 -10.27 -2.74 -6.71
N TYR A 76 -10.97 -2.43 -7.79
CA TYR A 76 -12.33 -2.93 -8.05
C TYR A 76 -12.40 -4.44 -8.28
N ASN A 77 -11.36 -5.03 -8.86
CA ASN A 77 -11.31 -6.45 -9.13
C ASN A 77 -10.61 -7.27 -8.05
N PHE A 78 -10.51 -6.75 -6.82
CA PHE A 78 -9.76 -7.41 -5.75
C PHE A 78 -10.29 -8.81 -5.39
N HIS A 79 -11.60 -9.05 -5.46
CA HIS A 79 -12.16 -10.39 -5.23
C HIS A 79 -11.73 -11.43 -6.29
N GLU A 80 -11.59 -10.99 -7.55
CA GLU A 80 -11.06 -11.84 -8.63
C GLU A 80 -9.59 -12.16 -8.38
N LEU A 81 -8.80 -11.13 -8.05
CA LEU A 81 -7.38 -11.27 -7.70
C LEU A 81 -7.17 -12.17 -6.48
N GLN A 82 -7.96 -12.01 -5.41
CA GLN A 82 -7.87 -12.87 -4.23
C GLN A 82 -8.09 -14.34 -4.57
N ARG A 83 -9.09 -14.66 -5.40
CA ARG A 83 -9.34 -16.04 -5.82
C ARG A 83 -8.19 -16.63 -6.65
N ASP A 84 -7.66 -15.86 -7.61
CA ASP A 84 -6.53 -16.30 -8.45
C ASP A 84 -5.27 -16.49 -7.61
N LEU A 85 -4.94 -15.54 -6.75
CA LEU A 85 -3.76 -15.58 -5.88
C LEU A 85 -3.86 -16.68 -4.82
N ALA A 86 -5.03 -16.86 -4.21
CA ALA A 86 -5.25 -17.97 -3.26
C ALA A 86 -5.10 -19.34 -3.94
N ALA A 87 -5.56 -19.51 -5.19
CA ALA A 87 -5.36 -20.71 -5.97
C ALA A 87 -3.87 -20.98 -6.30
N ARG A 88 -3.02 -19.97 -6.23
CA ARG A 88 -1.56 -20.03 -6.41
C ARG A 88 -0.80 -20.23 -5.10
N GLY A 89 -1.51 -20.24 -3.97
CA GLY A 89 -0.94 -20.53 -2.65
C GLY A 89 -0.79 -19.33 -1.72
N HIS A 90 -1.18 -18.12 -2.16
CA HIS A 90 -1.13 -16.94 -1.30
C HIS A 90 -2.19 -16.96 -0.20
N ALA A 91 -1.82 -16.60 1.03
CA ALA A 91 -2.67 -16.62 2.20
C ALA A 91 -3.10 -15.20 2.60
N PHE A 92 -4.36 -14.86 2.33
CA PHE A 92 -4.94 -13.58 2.71
C PHE A 92 -5.32 -13.54 4.19
N LYS A 93 -4.96 -12.46 4.87
CA LYS A 93 -5.22 -12.21 6.30
C LYS A 93 -6.35 -11.22 6.51
N THR A 94 -6.63 -10.38 5.51
CA THR A 94 -7.65 -9.33 5.57
C THR A 94 -8.68 -9.50 4.44
N ARG A 95 -9.71 -8.67 4.48
CA ARG A 95 -10.66 -8.51 3.37
C ARG A 95 -10.41 -7.23 2.58
N SER A 96 -9.29 -6.57 2.84
CA SER A 96 -8.93 -5.34 2.17
C SER A 96 -8.50 -5.58 0.73
N ASP A 97 -8.93 -4.72 -0.15
CA ASP A 97 -8.46 -4.66 -1.53
C ASP A 97 -6.96 -4.37 -1.63
N THR A 98 -6.40 -3.64 -0.66
CA THR A 98 -4.98 -3.29 -0.58
C THR A 98 -4.10 -4.55 -0.48
N GLU A 99 -4.53 -5.60 0.23
CA GLU A 99 -3.76 -6.85 0.36
C GLU A 99 -3.56 -7.55 -0.99
N SER A 100 -4.52 -7.40 -1.91
CA SER A 100 -4.37 -7.95 -3.25
C SER A 100 -3.19 -7.36 -4.03
N ILE A 101 -2.75 -6.14 -3.71
CA ILE A 101 -1.60 -5.50 -4.37
C ILE A 101 -0.30 -6.17 -3.96
N VAL A 102 -0.10 -6.41 -2.67
CA VAL A 102 1.16 -7.00 -2.18
C VAL A 102 1.32 -8.43 -2.68
N HIS A 103 0.27 -9.27 -2.61
CA HIS A 103 0.33 -10.63 -3.14
C HIS A 103 0.44 -10.67 -4.66
N ALA A 104 -0.19 -9.73 -5.38
CA ALA A 104 0.01 -9.58 -6.82
C ALA A 104 1.47 -9.24 -7.16
N TYR A 105 2.13 -8.41 -6.35
CA TYR A 105 3.54 -8.09 -6.51
C TYR A 105 4.45 -9.30 -6.20
N GLU A 106 4.15 -10.06 -5.15
CA GLU A 106 4.87 -11.29 -4.82
C GLU A 106 4.82 -12.30 -5.97
N GLU A 107 3.65 -12.49 -6.58
CA GLU A 107 3.44 -13.45 -7.67
C GLU A 107 3.99 -12.97 -9.02
N TRP A 108 3.73 -11.70 -9.40
CA TRP A 108 3.99 -11.22 -10.77
C TRP A 108 5.03 -10.09 -10.85
N GLY A 109 5.62 -9.70 -9.73
CA GLY A 109 6.58 -8.60 -9.70
C GLY A 109 5.97 -7.29 -10.21
N LEU A 110 6.70 -6.56 -11.03
CA LEU A 110 6.25 -5.27 -11.57
C LEU A 110 5.03 -5.38 -12.50
N ASP A 111 4.80 -6.55 -13.09
CA ASP A 111 3.65 -6.79 -13.98
C ASP A 111 2.32 -6.82 -13.22
N CYS A 112 2.35 -6.88 -11.89
CA CYS A 112 1.15 -6.79 -11.04
C CYS A 112 0.26 -5.60 -11.40
N VAL A 113 0.84 -4.45 -11.72
CA VAL A 113 0.09 -3.23 -12.05
C VAL A 113 -0.80 -3.37 -13.28
N THR A 114 -0.46 -4.27 -14.20
CA THR A 114 -1.25 -4.53 -15.41
C THR A 114 -2.54 -5.30 -15.12
N ARG A 115 -2.60 -5.97 -13.99
CA ARG A 115 -3.72 -6.80 -13.55
C ARG A 115 -4.71 -6.04 -12.68
N LEU A 116 -4.31 -4.88 -12.15
CA LEU A 116 -5.17 -4.06 -11.29
C LEU A 116 -6.18 -3.28 -12.13
N ARG A 117 -7.44 -3.29 -11.68
CA ARG A 117 -8.52 -2.45 -12.20
C ARG A 117 -9.06 -1.62 -11.04
N GLY A 118 -9.08 -0.31 -11.21
CA GLY A 118 -9.54 0.58 -10.14
C GLY A 118 -9.08 2.00 -10.31
N MET A 119 -9.28 2.77 -9.28
CA MET A 119 -8.76 4.13 -9.13
C MET A 119 -7.76 4.11 -7.97
N PHE A 120 -6.48 4.25 -8.27
CA PHE A 120 -5.45 4.05 -7.25
C PHE A 120 -4.19 4.89 -7.45
N ALA A 121 -3.56 5.19 -6.34
CA ALA A 121 -2.16 5.53 -6.22
C ALA A 121 -1.60 4.75 -5.03
N PHE A 122 -0.55 3.98 -5.22
CA PHE A 122 0.07 3.24 -4.15
C PHE A 122 1.59 3.38 -4.12
N ALA A 123 2.14 3.17 -2.93
CA ALA A 123 3.57 2.98 -2.73
C ALA A 123 3.78 1.60 -2.10
N LEU A 124 4.68 0.82 -2.67
CA LEU A 124 5.10 -0.48 -2.16
C LEU A 124 6.62 -0.47 -1.98
N TRP A 125 7.06 -0.80 -0.78
CA TRP A 125 8.46 -1.03 -0.48
C TRP A 125 8.78 -2.51 -0.48
N ASP A 126 9.82 -2.91 -1.22
CA ASP A 126 10.41 -4.25 -1.23
C ASP A 126 11.78 -4.16 -0.56
N GLU A 127 11.86 -4.66 0.68
CA GLU A 127 13.09 -4.61 1.46
C GLU A 127 14.17 -5.52 0.87
N SER A 128 13.79 -6.69 0.35
CA SER A 128 14.72 -7.66 -0.22
C SER A 128 15.48 -7.09 -1.42
N ARG A 129 14.79 -6.27 -2.23
CA ARG A 129 15.36 -5.61 -3.41
C ARG A 129 15.74 -4.17 -3.17
N ARG A 130 15.47 -3.64 -1.97
CA ARG A 130 15.61 -2.21 -1.61
C ARG A 130 15.01 -1.29 -2.67
N ARG A 131 13.76 -1.58 -3.01
CA ARG A 131 13.05 -0.94 -4.12
C ARG A 131 11.74 -0.31 -3.63
N LEU A 132 11.55 0.96 -3.97
CA LEU A 132 10.25 1.62 -3.90
C LEU A 132 9.56 1.52 -5.26
N ILE A 133 8.35 0.98 -5.25
CA ILE A 133 7.44 0.97 -6.40
C ILE A 133 6.37 2.01 -6.16
N LEU A 134 6.22 2.95 -7.09
CA LEU A 134 5.13 3.91 -7.13
C LEU A 134 4.28 3.61 -8.35
N ALA A 135 2.99 3.46 -8.17
CA ALA A 135 2.06 3.22 -9.27
C ALA A 135 0.79 4.03 -9.11
N ARG A 136 0.22 4.40 -10.26
CA ARG A 136 -0.99 5.20 -10.37
C ARG A 136 -1.89 4.62 -11.43
N ASP A 137 -3.19 4.72 -11.25
CA ASP A 137 -4.16 4.30 -12.26
C ASP A 137 -3.97 5.04 -13.60
N ARG A 138 -4.37 4.39 -14.70
CA ARG A 138 -4.13 4.89 -16.06
C ARG A 138 -4.77 6.24 -16.34
N ALA A 139 -5.90 6.54 -15.71
CA ALA A 139 -6.59 7.81 -15.85
C ALA A 139 -6.04 8.91 -14.94
N GLY A 140 -5.11 8.56 -14.03
CA GLY A 140 -4.55 9.47 -13.04
C GLY A 140 -5.60 9.98 -12.05
N LYS A 141 -6.59 9.17 -11.72
CA LYS A 141 -7.73 9.58 -10.89
C LYS A 141 -7.34 9.86 -9.44
N LYS A 142 -6.35 9.12 -8.95
CA LYS A 142 -5.78 9.39 -7.62
C LYS A 142 -4.46 10.14 -7.74
N PRO A 143 -4.23 11.15 -6.89
CA PRO A 143 -2.94 11.83 -6.86
C PRO A 143 -1.84 10.90 -6.30
N LEU A 144 -0.67 11.02 -6.87
CA LEU A 144 0.57 10.38 -6.41
C LEU A 144 1.65 11.45 -6.31
#